data_9b1ecdd2af25824f2e4c3acaf1d241b6
#
_entry.id   9b1ecdd2af25824f2e4c3acaf1d241b6
#
_cell.length_a   1.000
_cell.length_b   1.000
_cell.length_c   1.000
_cell.angle_alpha   90.00
_cell.angle_beta   90.00
_cell.angle_gamma   90.00
#
_symmetry.space_group_name_H-M   'P 1'
#
loop_
_entity.id
_entity.type
_entity.pdbx_description
1 polymer ?
#
loop_
_entity_poly.entity_id
_entity_poly.type
_entity_poly.pdbx_seq_one_letter_code
_entity_poly.pdbx_strand_id
1 'polypeptide(L)'
;MPSPRLLAFAGSLREDSFNRKLVRAFADAAREAGADVTLLDLREYPLPVYDGDIEARGMPDAVRSLQALLAEHDGLLISSPEYNGGVPALVKNTLDWVSRPQENGDSGVALYRGKVAGICAASPGGLGGMRGLIALRDLLAKLGLWVAPSQLAVAGAADAFDDQGRLKDEGQRKSLARLAGEAVTAARALRKT
;
A
#
# COMPACT_ATOMS: atom_id res chain seq x y z
N MET A 1 -9.05 -5.04 22.84
CA MET A 1 -7.92 -5.54 22.02
C MET A 1 -7.09 -4.34 21.56
N PRO A 2 -5.76 -4.42 21.46
CA PRO A 2 -4.96 -3.33 20.96
C PRO A 2 -5.31 -2.99 19.50
N SER A 3 -5.16 -1.72 19.10
CA SER A 3 -5.43 -1.27 17.74
C SER A 3 -4.56 -2.00 16.73
N PRO A 4 -5.08 -2.42 15.55
CA PRO A 4 -4.26 -2.99 14.50
C PRO A 4 -3.32 -1.92 13.94
N ARG A 5 -2.08 -2.32 13.61
CA ARG A 5 -1.05 -1.45 13.06
C ARG A 5 -1.03 -1.62 11.54
N LEU A 6 -1.23 -0.55 10.80
CA LEU A 6 -1.26 -0.57 9.34
C LEU A 6 -0.16 0.32 8.76
N LEU A 7 0.56 -0.19 7.76
CA LEU A 7 1.59 0.54 7.04
C LEU A 7 0.99 1.10 5.74
N ALA A 8 0.95 2.42 5.59
CA ALA A 8 0.35 3.11 4.45
C ALA A 8 1.41 3.75 3.56
N PHE A 9 1.36 3.54 2.23
CA PHE A 9 2.26 4.19 1.29
C PHE A 9 1.63 4.45 -0.08
N ALA A 10 2.21 5.41 -0.79
CA ALA A 10 1.85 5.71 -2.18
C ALA A 10 2.86 5.09 -3.15
N GLY A 11 2.37 4.51 -4.24
CA GLY A 11 3.19 3.96 -5.32
C GLY A 11 3.75 5.02 -6.29
N SER A 12 4.03 6.23 -5.81
CA SER A 12 4.56 7.33 -6.62
C SER A 12 5.52 8.20 -5.83
N LEU A 13 6.66 8.52 -6.43
CA LEU A 13 7.68 9.40 -5.84
C LEU A 13 7.45 10.88 -6.19
N ARG A 14 6.49 11.22 -7.08
CA ARG A 14 6.21 12.60 -7.45
C ARG A 14 5.75 13.39 -6.22
N GLU A 15 6.24 14.62 -6.08
CA GLU A 15 5.89 15.51 -4.97
C GLU A 15 4.38 15.76 -4.92
N ASP A 16 3.80 16.20 -6.04
CA ASP A 16 2.36 16.49 -6.18
C ASP A 16 1.56 15.27 -6.68
N SER A 17 1.88 14.08 -6.19
CA SER A 17 1.16 12.87 -6.58
C SER A 17 -0.25 12.82 -6.00
N PHE A 18 -1.27 12.61 -6.84
CA PHE A 18 -2.63 12.35 -6.41
C PHE A 18 -2.73 11.11 -5.49
N ASN A 19 -1.89 10.11 -5.74
CA ASN A 19 -1.85 8.92 -4.89
C ASN A 19 -1.23 9.21 -3.52
N ARG A 20 -0.35 10.21 -3.40
CA ARG A 20 0.13 10.67 -2.08
C ARG A 20 -0.96 11.41 -1.30
N LYS A 21 -1.81 12.20 -1.98
CA LYS A 21 -3.00 12.81 -1.35
C LYS A 21 -3.99 11.72 -0.93
N LEU A 22 -4.26 10.77 -1.82
CA LEU A 22 -5.22 9.70 -1.55
C LEU A 22 -4.78 8.77 -0.41
N VAL A 23 -3.50 8.39 -0.32
CA VAL A 23 -3.04 7.53 0.77
C VAL A 23 -3.11 8.22 2.13
N ARG A 24 -2.91 9.54 2.20
CA ARG A 24 -3.10 10.32 3.44
C ARG A 24 -4.56 10.27 3.88
N ALA A 25 -5.49 10.56 2.97
CA ALA A 25 -6.93 10.44 3.25
C ALA A 25 -7.32 9.01 3.66
N PHE A 26 -6.70 7.98 3.06
CA PHE A 26 -6.91 6.59 3.42
C PHE A 26 -6.38 6.27 4.83
N ALA A 27 -5.20 6.76 5.15
CA ALA A 27 -4.62 6.62 6.49
C ALA A 27 -5.50 7.27 7.56
N ASP A 28 -6.03 8.47 7.29
CA ASP A 28 -6.91 9.19 8.22
C ASP A 28 -8.23 8.42 8.42
N ALA A 29 -8.85 7.93 7.34
CA ALA A 29 -10.04 7.08 7.44
C ALA A 29 -9.78 5.78 8.23
N ALA A 30 -8.59 5.18 8.12
CA ALA A 30 -8.24 4.00 8.90
C ALA A 30 -7.99 4.32 10.38
N ARG A 31 -7.42 5.48 10.69
CA ARG A 31 -7.29 5.97 12.08
C ARG A 31 -8.66 6.21 12.70
N GLU A 32 -9.59 6.84 11.97
CA GLU A 32 -10.98 7.02 12.40
C GLU A 32 -11.69 5.68 12.64
N ALA A 33 -11.36 4.64 11.85
CA ALA A 33 -11.85 3.28 12.06
C ALA A 33 -11.14 2.53 13.22
N GLY A 34 -10.16 3.17 13.88
CA GLY A 34 -9.49 2.66 15.08
C GLY A 34 -8.24 1.85 14.83
N ALA A 35 -7.51 2.09 13.74
CA ALA A 35 -6.16 1.58 13.52
C ALA A 35 -5.08 2.57 13.98
N ASP A 36 -3.90 2.04 14.31
CA ASP A 36 -2.66 2.80 14.34
C ASP A 36 -2.04 2.74 12.93
N VAL A 37 -1.76 3.90 12.32
CA VAL A 37 -1.29 3.96 10.93
C VAL A 37 0.02 4.70 10.82
N THR A 38 1.05 3.98 10.35
CA THR A 38 2.34 4.52 9.95
C THR A 38 2.27 4.91 8.46
N LEU A 39 2.51 6.19 8.16
CA LEU A 39 2.60 6.68 6.79
C LEU A 39 4.05 6.63 6.33
N LEU A 40 4.33 5.77 5.35
CA LEU A 40 5.66 5.54 4.80
C LEU A 40 5.87 6.38 3.53
N ASP A 41 6.99 7.09 3.46
CA ASP A 41 7.46 7.74 2.23
C ASP A 41 8.55 6.91 1.56
N LEU A 42 8.24 6.28 0.43
CA LEU A 42 9.21 5.44 -0.29
C LEU A 42 10.42 6.21 -0.84
N ARG A 43 10.42 7.55 -0.84
CA ARG A 43 11.60 8.36 -1.18
C ARG A 43 12.73 8.21 -0.16
N GLU A 44 12.40 7.88 1.07
CA GLU A 44 13.36 7.65 2.16
C GLU A 44 13.99 6.24 2.10
N TYR A 45 13.47 5.38 1.22
CA TYR A 45 13.88 3.99 1.05
C TYR A 45 14.27 3.71 -0.41
N PRO A 46 15.31 4.35 -0.94
CA PRO A 46 15.72 4.16 -2.33
C PRO A 46 16.20 2.74 -2.56
N LEU A 47 15.62 2.07 -3.56
CA LEU A 47 15.95 0.70 -3.95
C LEU A 47 16.44 0.67 -5.39
N PRO A 48 17.53 -0.04 -5.70
CA PRO A 48 17.87 -0.35 -7.09
C PRO A 48 16.76 -1.21 -7.70
N VAL A 49 16.68 -1.27 -9.02
CA VAL A 49 15.88 -2.32 -9.66
C VAL A 49 16.38 -3.66 -9.16
N TYR A 50 15.46 -4.56 -8.81
CA TYR A 50 15.84 -5.88 -8.27
C TYR A 50 16.77 -6.61 -9.22
N ASP A 51 17.88 -7.05 -8.65
CA ASP A 51 18.91 -7.79 -9.33
C ASP A 51 19.50 -8.81 -8.33
N GLY A 52 19.47 -10.09 -8.69
CA GLY A 52 19.99 -11.17 -7.86
C GLY A 52 21.48 -11.07 -7.57
N ASP A 53 22.27 -10.44 -8.46
CA ASP A 53 23.70 -10.21 -8.23
C ASP A 53 23.92 -9.12 -7.18
N ILE A 54 23.03 -8.12 -7.10
CA ILE A 54 23.06 -7.12 -6.02
C ILE A 54 22.73 -7.80 -4.70
N GLU A 55 21.67 -8.61 -4.66
CA GLU A 55 21.27 -9.38 -3.47
C GLU A 55 22.42 -10.29 -2.97
N ALA A 56 23.09 -11.00 -3.88
CA ALA A 56 24.20 -11.90 -3.55
C ALA A 56 25.42 -11.16 -2.97
N ARG A 57 25.63 -9.90 -3.32
CA ARG A 57 26.70 -9.05 -2.76
C ARG A 57 26.34 -8.44 -1.40
N GLY A 58 25.07 -8.45 -1.03
CA GLY A 58 24.53 -7.97 0.23
C GLY A 58 23.20 -7.27 0.07
N MET A 59 22.27 -7.55 0.97
CA MET A 59 20.93 -6.94 0.97
C MET A 59 21.05 -5.42 1.22
N PRO A 60 20.44 -4.56 0.40
CA PRO A 60 20.40 -3.12 0.66
C PRO A 60 19.76 -2.78 2.02
N ASP A 61 20.30 -1.81 2.76
CA ASP A 61 19.78 -1.41 4.08
C ASP A 61 18.33 -0.97 4.04
N ALA A 62 17.91 -0.32 2.95
CA ALA A 62 16.52 0.07 2.75
C ALA A 62 15.57 -1.14 2.73
N VAL A 63 16.01 -2.29 2.20
CA VAL A 63 15.22 -3.54 2.22
C VAL A 63 15.04 -4.04 3.64
N ARG A 64 16.12 -4.10 4.43
CA ARG A 64 16.07 -4.53 5.85
C ARG A 64 15.12 -3.64 6.65
N SER A 65 15.20 -2.33 6.46
CA SER A 65 14.32 -1.37 7.12
C SER A 65 12.85 -1.57 6.74
N LEU A 66 12.56 -1.80 5.46
CA LEU A 66 11.20 -2.09 4.99
C LEU A 66 10.67 -3.44 5.49
N GLN A 67 11.54 -4.46 5.56
CA GLN A 67 11.18 -5.77 6.15
C GLN A 67 10.84 -5.62 7.63
N ALA A 68 11.63 -4.88 8.40
CA ALA A 68 11.37 -4.60 9.81
C ALA A 68 10.04 -3.86 10.00
N LEU A 69 9.79 -2.80 9.20
CA LEU A 69 8.51 -2.09 9.23
C LEU A 69 7.34 -3.03 8.93
N LEU A 70 7.45 -3.86 7.88
CA LEU A 70 6.37 -4.79 7.54
C LEU A 70 6.16 -5.84 8.63
N ALA A 71 7.23 -6.32 9.29
CA ALA A 71 7.12 -7.28 10.39
C ALA A 71 6.28 -6.72 11.55
N GLU A 72 6.42 -5.43 11.85
CA GLU A 72 5.71 -4.77 12.94
C GLU A 72 4.25 -4.40 12.67
N HIS A 73 3.77 -4.54 11.43
CA HIS A 73 2.43 -4.13 11.03
C HIS A 73 1.54 -5.32 10.67
N ASP A 74 0.25 -5.17 10.88
CA ASP A 74 -0.79 -6.19 10.63
C ASP A 74 -1.33 -6.15 9.19
N GLY A 75 -0.99 -5.11 8.43
CA GLY A 75 -1.46 -4.95 7.05
C GLY A 75 -0.92 -3.72 6.34
N LEU A 76 -1.32 -3.59 5.08
CA LEU A 76 -0.90 -2.54 4.14
C LEU A 76 -2.08 -1.72 3.64
N LEU A 77 -1.92 -0.40 3.54
CA LEU A 77 -2.81 0.50 2.81
C LEU A 77 -2.02 1.10 1.64
N ILE A 78 -2.40 0.75 0.41
CA ILE A 78 -1.63 1.12 -0.77
C ILE A 78 -2.47 2.00 -1.69
N SER A 79 -2.00 3.22 -1.98
CA SER A 79 -2.53 4.04 -3.06
C SER A 79 -1.55 3.99 -4.25
N SER A 80 -1.92 3.24 -5.30
CA SER A 80 -1.04 2.94 -6.42
C SER A 80 -1.53 3.60 -7.71
N PRO A 81 -0.72 4.42 -8.40
CA PRO A 81 -1.07 4.84 -9.75
C PRO A 81 -1.11 3.64 -10.70
N GLU A 82 -1.73 3.84 -11.84
CA GLU A 82 -1.67 2.91 -12.98
C GLU A 82 -0.68 3.47 -14.00
N TYR A 83 0.34 2.70 -14.35
CA TYR A 83 1.24 3.02 -15.46
C TYR A 83 1.13 1.95 -16.54
N ASN A 84 0.75 2.36 -17.75
CA ASN A 84 0.57 1.46 -18.91
C ASN A 84 -0.36 0.26 -18.60
N GLY A 85 -1.44 0.50 -17.85
CA GLY A 85 -2.42 -0.53 -17.50
C GLY A 85 -2.00 -1.50 -16.38
N GLY A 86 -0.88 -1.26 -15.71
CA GLY A 86 -0.33 -2.17 -14.71
C GLY A 86 0.13 -1.50 -13.42
N VAL A 87 0.73 -2.33 -12.56
CA VAL A 87 1.36 -1.89 -11.30
C VAL A 87 2.63 -1.10 -11.63
N PRO A 88 2.86 0.08 -11.01
CA PRO A 88 4.09 0.85 -11.22
C PRO A 88 5.35 0.07 -10.84
N ALA A 89 6.44 0.32 -11.56
CA ALA A 89 7.73 -0.29 -11.26
C ALA A 89 8.15 -0.08 -9.80
N LEU A 90 7.91 1.11 -9.23
CA LEU A 90 8.18 1.40 -7.83
C LEU A 90 7.51 0.41 -6.87
N VAL A 91 6.20 0.19 -7.03
CA VAL A 91 5.44 -0.73 -6.15
C VAL A 91 5.91 -2.16 -6.35
N LYS A 92 6.04 -2.60 -7.62
CA LYS A 92 6.49 -3.95 -7.94
C LYS A 92 7.88 -4.22 -7.36
N ASN A 93 8.83 -3.32 -7.60
CA ASN A 93 10.21 -3.42 -7.12
C ASN A 93 10.30 -3.46 -5.59
N THR A 94 9.53 -2.60 -4.91
CA THR A 94 9.48 -2.58 -3.44
C THR A 94 8.98 -3.92 -2.89
N LEU A 95 7.87 -4.45 -3.45
CA LEU A 95 7.31 -5.73 -3.02
C LEU A 95 8.26 -6.91 -3.33
N ASP A 96 8.96 -6.87 -4.45
CA ASP A 96 9.93 -7.89 -4.83
C ASP A 96 11.12 -7.91 -3.86
N TRP A 97 11.74 -6.76 -3.60
CA TRP A 97 12.85 -6.68 -2.66
C TRP A 97 12.46 -7.12 -1.24
N VAL A 98 11.32 -6.66 -0.73
CA VAL A 98 10.88 -7.02 0.63
C VAL A 98 10.53 -8.51 0.73
N SER A 99 10.17 -9.17 -0.38
CA SER A 99 9.89 -10.61 -0.42
C SER A 99 11.16 -11.49 -0.36
N ARG A 100 12.36 -10.90 -0.47
CA ARG A 100 13.63 -11.64 -0.44
C ARG A 100 13.96 -12.16 0.96
N PRO A 101 14.86 -13.17 1.09
CA PRO A 101 15.22 -13.72 2.40
C PRO A 101 15.62 -12.63 3.39
N GLN A 102 15.21 -12.80 4.64
CA GLN A 102 15.57 -11.95 5.77
C GLN A 102 16.97 -12.33 6.30
N GLU A 103 17.59 -11.48 7.11
CA GLU A 103 18.92 -11.76 7.70
C GLU A 103 18.97 -13.03 8.55
N ASN A 104 17.86 -13.40 9.18
CA ASN A 104 17.74 -14.63 9.97
C ASN A 104 17.52 -15.89 9.10
N GLY A 105 17.50 -15.77 7.78
CA GLY A 105 17.27 -16.85 6.82
C GLY A 105 15.79 -17.15 6.53
N ASP A 106 14.86 -16.49 7.21
CA ASP A 106 13.43 -16.66 6.94
C ASP A 106 13.04 -16.08 5.57
N SER A 107 12.00 -16.65 4.97
CA SER A 107 11.45 -16.11 3.72
C SER A 107 10.82 -14.74 3.94
N GLY A 108 11.22 -13.73 3.16
CA GLY A 108 10.55 -12.42 3.17
C GLY A 108 9.08 -12.47 2.76
N VAL A 109 8.67 -13.48 1.99
CA VAL A 109 7.23 -13.71 1.70
C VAL A 109 6.44 -14.00 2.98
N ALA A 110 7.06 -14.56 4.01
CA ALA A 110 6.40 -14.79 5.30
C ALA A 110 5.93 -13.50 5.96
N LEU A 111 6.58 -12.35 5.67
CA LEU A 111 6.18 -11.03 6.16
C LEU A 111 4.83 -10.55 5.61
N TYR A 112 4.40 -11.07 4.47
CA TYR A 112 3.12 -10.71 3.84
C TYR A 112 1.98 -11.64 4.26
N ARG A 113 2.29 -12.92 4.50
CA ARG A 113 1.28 -13.96 4.73
C ARG A 113 0.38 -13.67 5.92
N GLY A 114 -0.93 -13.73 5.65
CA GLY A 114 -1.96 -13.54 6.66
C GLY A 114 -2.21 -12.10 7.07
N LYS A 115 -1.50 -11.13 6.47
CA LYS A 115 -1.79 -9.71 6.66
C LYS A 115 -2.87 -9.23 5.70
N VAL A 116 -3.53 -8.12 6.04
CA VAL A 116 -4.54 -7.50 5.19
C VAL A 116 -3.91 -6.48 4.22
N ALA A 117 -4.53 -6.26 3.08
CA ALA A 117 -4.23 -5.13 2.20
C ALA A 117 -5.52 -4.40 1.80
N GLY A 118 -5.55 -3.08 1.97
CA GLY A 118 -6.51 -2.17 1.35
C GLY A 118 -5.85 -1.44 0.19
N ILE A 119 -6.52 -1.35 -0.96
CA ILE A 119 -5.95 -0.76 -2.17
C ILE A 119 -6.85 0.32 -2.78
N CYS A 120 -6.24 1.42 -3.20
CA CYS A 120 -6.91 2.49 -3.93
C CYS A 120 -5.98 3.09 -5.00
N ALA A 121 -6.54 3.86 -5.91
CA ALA A 121 -5.81 4.53 -6.98
C ALA A 121 -6.42 5.89 -7.31
N ALA A 122 -5.60 6.82 -7.78
CA ALA A 122 -6.06 8.07 -8.35
C ALA A 122 -5.31 8.34 -9.67
N SER A 123 -6.07 8.67 -10.72
CA SER A 123 -5.53 8.98 -12.05
C SER A 123 -6.32 10.10 -12.71
N PRO A 124 -5.68 10.98 -13.50
CA PRO A 124 -6.38 11.97 -14.32
C PRO A 124 -7.33 11.33 -15.35
N GLY A 125 -7.04 10.10 -15.78
CA GLY A 125 -7.87 9.38 -16.75
C GLY A 125 -9.20 8.89 -16.20
N GLY A 126 -10.14 8.58 -17.09
CA GLY A 126 -11.52 8.19 -16.75
C GLY A 126 -11.67 6.85 -16.00
N LEU A 127 -10.66 6.00 -16.01
CA LEU A 127 -10.69 4.72 -15.27
C LEU A 127 -10.14 4.83 -13.84
N GLY A 128 -9.58 5.97 -13.45
CA GLY A 128 -9.09 6.20 -12.08
C GLY A 128 -7.98 5.25 -11.61
N GLY A 129 -7.36 4.49 -12.52
CA GLY A 129 -6.34 3.49 -12.16
C GLY A 129 -6.87 2.08 -11.92
N MET A 130 -8.10 1.80 -12.37
CA MET A 130 -8.78 0.51 -12.12
C MET A 130 -8.00 -0.71 -12.62
N ARG A 131 -7.38 -0.64 -13.81
CA ARG A 131 -6.60 -1.78 -14.35
C ARG A 131 -5.37 -2.08 -13.50
N GLY A 132 -4.69 -1.02 -13.04
CA GLY A 132 -3.58 -1.15 -12.09
C GLY A 132 -4.00 -1.78 -10.77
N LEU A 133 -5.20 -1.45 -10.26
CA LEU A 133 -5.74 -2.07 -9.04
C LEU A 133 -6.06 -3.56 -9.21
N ILE A 134 -6.58 -3.97 -10.37
CA ILE A 134 -6.81 -5.40 -10.68
C ILE A 134 -5.48 -6.17 -10.64
N ALA A 135 -4.46 -5.65 -11.32
CA ALA A 135 -3.12 -6.26 -11.33
C ALA A 135 -2.46 -6.27 -9.93
N LEU A 136 -2.64 -5.19 -9.16
CA LEU A 136 -2.10 -5.10 -7.80
C LEU A 136 -2.78 -6.09 -6.86
N ARG A 137 -4.09 -6.26 -6.96
CA ARG A 137 -4.86 -7.25 -6.18
C ARG A 137 -4.31 -8.66 -6.38
N ASP A 138 -4.10 -9.07 -7.62
CA ASP A 138 -3.56 -10.40 -7.95
C ASP A 138 -2.15 -10.58 -7.38
N LEU A 139 -1.28 -9.58 -7.54
CA LEU A 139 0.07 -9.58 -7.00
C LEU A 139 0.09 -9.73 -5.47
N LEU A 140 -0.75 -8.96 -4.76
CA LEU A 140 -0.81 -9.00 -3.30
C LEU A 140 -1.39 -10.33 -2.78
N ALA A 141 -2.41 -10.85 -3.46
CA ALA A 141 -2.97 -12.17 -3.15
C ALA A 141 -1.93 -13.28 -3.34
N LYS A 142 -1.10 -13.20 -4.41
CA LYS A 142 0.02 -14.14 -4.65
C LYS A 142 1.08 -14.09 -3.54
N LEU A 143 1.31 -12.93 -2.93
CA LEU A 143 2.19 -12.79 -1.78
C LEU A 143 1.57 -13.32 -0.47
N GLY A 144 0.27 -13.65 -0.48
CA GLY A 144 -0.44 -14.23 0.67
C GLY A 144 -1.16 -13.23 1.54
N LEU A 145 -1.40 -11.99 1.05
CA LEU A 145 -2.23 -11.01 1.75
C LEU A 145 -3.72 -11.25 1.51
N TRP A 146 -4.53 -10.95 2.50
CA TRP A 146 -5.98 -10.83 2.40
C TRP A 146 -6.35 -9.45 1.86
N VAL A 147 -6.58 -9.35 0.56
CA VAL A 147 -6.93 -8.06 -0.05
C VAL A 147 -8.41 -7.78 0.23
N ALA A 148 -8.70 -6.62 0.84
CA ALA A 148 -10.06 -6.19 1.15
C ALA A 148 -10.97 -6.30 -0.10
N PRO A 149 -12.23 -6.75 0.04
CA PRO A 149 -13.15 -6.90 -1.10
C PRO A 149 -13.36 -5.59 -1.85
N SER A 150 -13.51 -4.49 -1.12
CA SER A 150 -13.64 -3.15 -1.72
C SER A 150 -12.32 -2.63 -2.23
N GLN A 151 -12.40 -1.72 -3.20
CA GLN A 151 -11.30 -0.88 -3.68
C GLN A 151 -11.86 0.45 -4.19
N LEU A 152 -11.04 1.50 -4.24
CA LEU A 152 -11.45 2.80 -4.74
C LEU A 152 -10.55 3.25 -5.89
N ALA A 153 -11.15 3.56 -7.05
CA ALA A 153 -10.48 4.19 -8.18
C ALA A 153 -11.03 5.61 -8.36
N VAL A 154 -10.19 6.62 -8.19
CA VAL A 154 -10.54 8.05 -8.32
C VAL A 154 -10.17 8.52 -9.72
N ALA A 155 -11.15 8.63 -10.60
CA ALA A 155 -11.01 9.22 -11.93
C ALA A 155 -10.96 10.76 -11.84
N GLY A 156 -10.44 11.41 -12.89
CA GLY A 156 -10.36 12.87 -12.94
C GLY A 156 -9.58 13.47 -11.77
N ALA A 157 -8.51 12.83 -11.35
CA ALA A 157 -7.81 13.13 -10.11
C ALA A 157 -7.27 14.57 -10.01
N ALA A 158 -7.12 15.27 -11.14
CA ALA A 158 -6.71 16.67 -11.16
C ALA A 158 -7.69 17.56 -10.37
N ASP A 159 -8.98 17.27 -10.45
CA ASP A 159 -10.05 18.06 -9.82
C ASP A 159 -10.66 17.37 -8.59
N ALA A 160 -10.21 16.17 -8.25
CA ALA A 160 -10.82 15.34 -7.21
C ALA A 160 -10.50 15.78 -5.77
N PHE A 161 -9.44 16.57 -5.59
CA PHE A 161 -8.97 16.97 -4.26
C PHE A 161 -9.14 18.47 -4.03
N ASP A 162 -9.44 18.86 -2.79
CA ASP A 162 -9.40 20.24 -2.34
C ASP A 162 -7.95 20.70 -2.04
N ASP A 163 -7.78 21.98 -1.67
CA ASP A 163 -6.47 22.57 -1.35
C ASP A 163 -5.79 21.92 -0.13
N GLN A 164 -6.55 21.21 0.70
CA GLN A 164 -6.05 20.46 1.85
C GLN A 164 -5.77 18.98 1.52
N GLY A 165 -5.93 18.59 0.24
CA GLY A 165 -5.71 17.22 -0.24
C GLY A 165 -6.81 16.22 0.12
N ARG A 166 -8.00 16.68 0.52
CA ARG A 166 -9.15 15.84 0.83
C ARG A 166 -9.98 15.62 -0.43
N LEU A 167 -10.60 14.44 -0.55
CA LEU A 167 -11.55 14.16 -1.64
C LEU A 167 -12.76 15.10 -1.54
N LYS A 168 -13.11 15.77 -2.65
CA LYS A 168 -14.27 16.67 -2.74
C LYS A 168 -15.58 15.88 -2.76
N ASP A 169 -15.62 14.76 -3.48
CA ASP A 169 -16.82 13.95 -3.65
C ASP A 169 -17.16 13.14 -2.39
N GLU A 170 -18.38 13.30 -1.90
CA GLU A 170 -18.87 12.62 -0.68
C GLU A 170 -18.97 11.10 -0.86
N GLY A 171 -19.38 10.64 -2.05
CA GLY A 171 -19.49 9.21 -2.36
C GLY A 171 -18.12 8.52 -2.32
N GLN A 172 -17.08 9.21 -2.85
CA GLN A 172 -15.70 8.71 -2.78
C GLN A 172 -15.18 8.69 -1.35
N ARG A 173 -15.49 9.72 -0.53
CA ARG A 173 -15.14 9.71 0.90
C ARG A 173 -15.80 8.54 1.64
N LYS A 174 -17.10 8.31 1.43
CA LYS A 174 -17.83 7.16 2.01
C LYS A 174 -17.24 5.82 1.56
N SER A 175 -16.87 5.70 0.28
CA SER A 175 -16.25 4.50 -0.27
C SER A 175 -14.87 4.24 0.33
N LEU A 176 -14.07 5.30 0.54
CA LEU A 176 -12.76 5.21 1.18
C LEU A 176 -12.88 4.81 2.65
N ALA A 177 -13.83 5.41 3.38
CA ALA A 177 -14.11 5.07 4.78
C ALA A 177 -14.57 3.61 4.93
N ARG A 178 -15.42 3.12 4.01
CA ARG A 178 -15.82 1.71 3.99
C ARG A 178 -14.62 0.79 3.76
N LEU A 179 -13.78 1.08 2.77
CA LEU A 179 -12.57 0.31 2.48
C LEU A 179 -11.62 0.29 3.68
N ALA A 180 -11.44 1.43 4.35
CA ALA A 180 -10.65 1.54 5.57
C ALA A 180 -11.22 0.67 6.70
N GLY A 181 -12.53 0.73 6.92
CA GLY A 181 -13.24 -0.07 7.92
C GLY A 181 -13.11 -1.58 7.66
N GLU A 182 -13.23 -2.01 6.39
CA GLU A 182 -13.00 -3.41 6.00
C GLU A 182 -11.58 -3.86 6.32
N ALA A 183 -10.57 -3.07 5.93
CA ALA A 183 -9.16 -3.38 6.20
C ALA A 183 -8.86 -3.46 7.71
N VAL A 184 -9.36 -2.50 8.49
CA VAL A 184 -9.17 -2.47 9.95
C VAL A 184 -9.85 -3.65 10.63
N THR A 185 -11.06 -3.99 10.23
CA THR A 185 -11.82 -5.13 10.76
C THR A 185 -11.09 -6.45 10.47
N ALA A 186 -10.65 -6.64 9.22
CA ALA A 186 -9.90 -7.82 8.81
C ALA A 186 -8.55 -7.93 9.54
N ALA A 187 -7.82 -6.81 9.68
CA ALA A 187 -6.55 -6.79 10.41
C ALA A 187 -6.72 -7.20 11.88
N ARG A 188 -7.79 -6.75 12.55
CA ARG A 188 -8.12 -7.21 13.91
C ARG A 188 -8.41 -8.71 13.98
N ALA A 189 -9.14 -9.23 13.01
CA ALA A 189 -9.55 -10.64 12.99
C ALA A 189 -8.41 -11.59 12.63
N LEU A 190 -7.49 -11.18 11.77
CA LEU A 190 -6.37 -12.01 11.29
C LEU A 190 -5.12 -11.91 12.16
N ARG A 191 -5.08 -10.95 13.10
CA ARG A 191 -3.95 -10.79 14.01
C ARG A 191 -3.75 -12.04 14.84
N LYS A 192 -2.56 -12.64 14.77
CA LYS A 192 -2.18 -13.74 15.67
C LYS A 192 -2.02 -13.15 17.07
N THR A 193 -2.73 -13.69 18.02
CA THR A 193 -2.57 -13.42 19.45
C THR A 193 -1.21 -13.90 19.96
#